data_e6f5fa83cd6f488e852e091d56ca2587
#
_entry.id   e6f5fa83cd6f488e852e091d56ca2587
#
_cell.length_a   1.000
_cell.length_b   1.000
_cell.length_c   1.000
_cell.angle_alpha   90.00
_cell.angle_beta   90.00
_cell.angle_gamma   90.00
#
_symmetry.space_group_name_H-M   'P 1'
#
loop_
_entity.id
_entity.type
_entity.pdbx_description
1 polymer ?
#
loop_
_entity_poly.entity_id
_entity_poly.type
_entity_poly.pdbx_seq_one_letter_code
_entity_poly.pdbx_strand_id
1 'polypeptide(L)'
;MARAKNAGTGPDGRAEMGLPPPGPASLKRLLPLYAVVFAGFVGYSLMITVFTPMIMSNHDLLLRADEPMSRRVILLGILLCLYPLGQFAGSPVLGALSDRFGRKPVLMISLCFTTGCYALIAIALSLRSFALLASASLLAGLAEANVVAAQSAIADVITPEERNRFFGYIYLSASSAYIVGPLVGGKLADPDLVSWFGNATPFWAAMLVLAMTTAATGLVFRETNPPGRRHSVSFSQAFTNLQGVISNRRLRRLYWLNFAFYLAIFGFFRCYPMYLVDRFHLGVSQISEFVAWVGVPIVIANAWFTGFLAVRFTTRTLTLWSAFLTGAFMIVVVAIHTRASLWVTLFLTSAALAICLPACATLLSKATSEAEQGRVMGNNQALQVGAEALSGLVGGLAAALFVELPLILLGLLAMTAALLLKFGISRHNDDRPGASLESQ
;
A
#
# COMPACT_ATOMS: atom_id res chain seq x y z
N MET A 1 26.58 45.18 34.62
CA MET A 1 26.48 43.77 35.05
C MET A 1 25.02 43.37 34.94
N ALA A 2 24.59 42.78 33.84
CA ALA A 2 23.26 42.26 33.64
C ALA A 2 23.40 40.77 33.25
N ARG A 3 22.96 39.88 34.15
CA ARG A 3 22.90 38.44 33.94
C ARG A 3 21.81 38.14 32.92
N ALA A 4 22.21 37.68 31.72
CA ALA A 4 21.31 37.02 30.77
C ALA A 4 20.82 35.72 31.37
N LYS A 5 19.49 35.61 31.64
CA LYS A 5 18.80 34.36 31.93
C LYS A 5 18.75 33.52 30.66
N ASN A 6 19.51 32.44 30.65
CA ASN A 6 19.29 31.34 29.72
C ASN A 6 17.90 30.73 29.97
N ALA A 7 16.94 31.06 29.14
CA ALA A 7 15.70 30.33 29.05
C ALA A 7 15.99 29.01 28.32
N GLY A 8 16.02 27.91 29.07
CA GLY A 8 16.10 26.59 28.52
C GLY A 8 14.86 26.30 27.67
N THR A 9 15.07 26.14 26.37
CA THR A 9 14.08 25.63 25.44
C THR A 9 13.86 24.15 25.76
N GLY A 10 12.84 23.84 26.58
CA GLY A 10 12.32 22.47 26.74
C GLY A 10 11.68 21.98 25.44
N PRO A 11 11.58 20.68 25.22
CA PRO A 11 11.11 20.09 23.98
C PRO A 11 9.61 20.30 23.67
N ASP A 12 8.87 21.02 24.50
CA ASP A 12 7.43 21.23 24.34
C ASP A 12 7.06 22.72 24.20
N GLY A 13 7.11 23.24 22.97
CA GLY A 13 6.49 24.53 22.62
C GLY A 13 4.96 24.58 22.79
N ARG A 14 4.36 23.58 23.39
CA ARG A 14 2.93 23.48 23.71
C ARG A 14 2.56 24.28 24.98
N ALA A 15 3.50 24.36 25.94
CA ALA A 15 3.25 25.06 27.21
C ALA A 15 3.11 26.60 27.03
N GLU A 16 3.78 27.15 26.02
CA GLU A 16 3.71 28.61 25.74
C GLU A 16 2.39 29.06 25.08
N MET A 17 1.59 28.14 24.54
CA MET A 17 0.34 28.42 23.82
C MET A 17 -0.91 28.11 24.65
N GLY A 18 -0.83 27.82 25.95
CA GLY A 18 -1.99 27.59 26.83
C GLY A 18 -2.90 26.42 26.40
N LEU A 19 -2.36 25.48 25.58
CA LEU A 19 -3.12 24.31 25.15
C LEU A 19 -3.08 23.25 26.26
N PRO A 20 -4.19 22.61 26.62
CA PRO A 20 -4.18 21.53 27.58
C PRO A 20 -3.23 20.42 27.10
N PRO A 21 -2.54 19.75 28.03
CA PRO A 21 -1.71 18.59 27.69
C PRO A 21 -2.56 17.60 26.88
N PRO A 22 -1.97 16.88 25.88
CA PRO A 22 -2.70 15.87 25.16
C PRO A 22 -3.21 14.85 26.19
N GLY A 23 -4.52 14.85 26.40
CA GLY A 23 -5.14 13.77 27.18
C GLY A 23 -4.86 12.46 26.43
N PRO A 24 -4.85 11.30 27.14
CA PRO A 24 -4.54 10.02 26.50
C PRO A 24 -5.36 9.88 25.23
N ALA A 25 -4.68 9.63 24.09
CA ALA A 25 -5.32 9.54 22.79
C ALA A 25 -6.42 8.46 22.85
N SER A 26 -7.67 8.89 22.86
CA SER A 26 -8.78 7.95 22.95
C SER A 26 -8.95 7.28 21.59
N LEU A 27 -8.78 5.96 21.53
CA LEU A 27 -9.00 5.15 20.34
C LEU A 27 -10.38 5.45 19.69
N LYS A 28 -11.41 5.73 20.51
CA LYS A 28 -12.76 6.08 20.03
C LYS A 28 -12.78 7.35 19.17
N ARG A 29 -11.95 8.34 19.46
CA ARG A 29 -11.87 9.59 18.69
C ARG A 29 -11.13 9.42 17.37
N LEU A 30 -10.22 8.45 17.29
CA LEU A 30 -9.43 8.14 16.11
C LEU A 30 -10.06 7.06 15.23
N LEU A 31 -11.11 6.37 15.71
CA LEU A 31 -11.79 5.31 14.98
C LEU A 31 -12.23 5.73 13.57
N PRO A 32 -12.79 6.94 13.33
CA PRO A 32 -13.13 7.38 11.98
C PRO A 32 -11.92 7.43 11.03
N LEU A 33 -10.72 7.80 11.53
CA LEU A 33 -9.51 7.84 10.71
C LEU A 33 -9.02 6.44 10.33
N TYR A 34 -9.14 5.46 11.22
CA TYR A 34 -8.88 4.06 10.90
C TYR A 34 -9.90 3.51 9.90
N ALA A 35 -11.17 3.94 10.02
CA ALA A 35 -12.20 3.59 9.04
C ALA A 35 -11.90 4.19 7.66
N VAL A 36 -11.33 5.41 7.58
CA VAL A 36 -10.86 6.00 6.32
C VAL A 36 -9.78 5.13 5.69
N VAL A 37 -8.77 4.72 6.46
CA VAL A 37 -7.70 3.84 5.97
C VAL A 37 -8.27 2.50 5.52
N PHE A 38 -9.14 1.89 6.32
CA PHE A 38 -9.78 0.62 5.99
C PHE A 38 -10.61 0.72 4.71
N ALA A 39 -11.51 1.70 4.60
CA ALA A 39 -12.38 1.87 3.44
C ALA A 39 -11.59 2.13 2.16
N GLY A 40 -10.51 2.92 2.24
CA GLY A 40 -9.61 3.16 1.12
C GLY A 40 -8.97 1.87 0.62
N PHE A 41 -8.34 1.12 1.48
CA PHE A 41 -7.71 -0.16 1.07
C PHE A 41 -8.72 -1.23 0.65
N VAL A 42 -9.95 -1.25 1.21
CA VAL A 42 -11.04 -2.09 0.68
C VAL A 42 -11.32 -1.72 -0.76
N GLY A 43 -11.59 -0.45 -1.05
CA GLY A 43 -11.90 0.03 -2.39
C GLY A 43 -10.81 -0.32 -3.40
N TYR A 44 -9.55 -0.09 -3.05
CA TYR A 44 -8.42 -0.43 -3.90
C TYR A 44 -8.30 -1.94 -4.18
N SER A 45 -8.46 -2.77 -3.16
CA SER A 45 -8.35 -4.23 -3.33
C SER A 45 -9.48 -4.82 -4.17
N LEU A 46 -10.66 -4.18 -4.20
CA LEU A 46 -11.77 -4.54 -5.09
C LEU A 46 -11.38 -4.44 -6.57
N MET A 47 -10.64 -3.38 -6.94
CA MET A 47 -10.24 -3.18 -8.34
C MET A 47 -9.40 -4.34 -8.86
N ILE A 48 -8.43 -4.83 -8.07
CA ILE A 48 -7.58 -5.96 -8.46
C ILE A 48 -8.42 -7.24 -8.64
N THR A 49 -9.34 -7.47 -7.71
CA THR A 49 -10.12 -8.72 -7.65
C THR A 49 -11.20 -8.76 -8.73
N VAL A 50 -11.87 -7.64 -9.01
CA VAL A 50 -13.01 -7.59 -9.94
C VAL A 50 -12.54 -7.36 -11.37
N PHE A 51 -11.61 -6.42 -11.61
CA PHE A 51 -11.20 -6.06 -12.97
C PHE A 51 -10.47 -7.19 -13.69
N THR A 52 -9.70 -8.01 -12.96
CA THR A 52 -8.91 -9.06 -13.59
C THR A 52 -9.79 -10.13 -14.27
N PRO A 53 -10.69 -10.84 -13.57
CA PRO A 53 -11.56 -11.82 -14.23
C PRO A 53 -12.51 -11.17 -15.23
N MET A 54 -13.00 -9.95 -14.96
CA MET A 54 -13.90 -9.22 -15.83
C MET A 54 -13.26 -8.94 -17.21
N ILE A 55 -12.06 -8.40 -17.26
CA ILE A 55 -11.39 -8.02 -18.52
C ILE A 55 -10.85 -9.25 -19.25
N MET A 56 -10.42 -10.29 -18.52
CA MET A 56 -9.89 -11.51 -19.15
C MET A 56 -10.98 -12.46 -19.63
N SER A 57 -12.22 -12.36 -19.12
CA SER A 57 -13.33 -13.19 -19.60
C SER A 57 -13.87 -12.68 -20.93
N ASN A 58 -14.29 -13.64 -21.80
CA ASN A 58 -14.94 -13.30 -23.08
C ASN A 58 -16.43 -12.95 -22.92
N HIS A 59 -17.00 -13.14 -21.74
CA HIS A 59 -18.42 -12.93 -21.46
C HIS A 59 -18.74 -11.50 -21.06
N ASP A 60 -17.73 -10.72 -20.65
CA ASP A 60 -17.94 -9.33 -20.22
C ASP A 60 -17.78 -8.38 -21.43
N LEU A 61 -18.80 -7.59 -21.67
CA LEU A 61 -18.91 -6.71 -22.84
C LEU A 61 -18.22 -5.34 -22.66
N LEU A 62 -17.34 -5.18 -21.66
CA LEU A 62 -16.54 -3.96 -21.49
C LEU A 62 -15.54 -3.76 -22.64
N LEU A 63 -14.98 -4.86 -23.14
CA LEU A 63 -14.17 -4.92 -24.34
C LEU A 63 -14.93 -5.74 -25.41
N ARG A 64 -14.55 -5.57 -26.67
CA ARG A 64 -15.13 -6.38 -27.75
C ARG A 64 -14.82 -7.86 -27.54
N ALA A 65 -15.76 -8.72 -27.88
CA ALA A 65 -15.60 -10.17 -27.71
C ALA A 65 -14.44 -10.75 -28.55
N ASP A 66 -14.13 -10.13 -29.69
CA ASP A 66 -13.07 -10.50 -30.62
C ASP A 66 -11.68 -9.94 -30.26
N GLU A 67 -11.58 -9.15 -29.16
CA GLU A 67 -10.28 -8.61 -28.73
C GLU A 67 -9.34 -9.75 -28.29
N PRO A 68 -8.09 -9.77 -28.82
CA PRO A 68 -7.12 -10.80 -28.48
C PRO A 68 -6.70 -10.68 -27.00
N MET A 69 -6.41 -11.82 -26.36
CA MET A 69 -6.02 -11.88 -24.95
C MET A 69 -4.82 -10.98 -24.63
N SER A 70 -3.84 -10.89 -25.54
CA SER A 70 -2.68 -10.00 -25.38
C SER A 70 -3.08 -8.53 -25.19
N ARG A 71 -4.09 -8.05 -25.94
CA ARG A 71 -4.59 -6.69 -25.78
C ARG A 71 -5.39 -6.51 -24.50
N ARG A 72 -6.18 -7.53 -24.10
CA ARG A 72 -6.96 -7.51 -22.85
C ARG A 72 -6.04 -7.38 -21.64
N VAL A 73 -4.95 -8.14 -21.55
CA VAL A 73 -4.02 -8.06 -20.42
C VAL A 73 -3.21 -6.76 -20.40
N ILE A 74 -2.91 -6.15 -21.56
CA ILE A 74 -2.29 -4.82 -21.62
C ILE A 74 -3.25 -3.77 -21.08
N LEU A 75 -4.52 -3.76 -21.53
CA LEU A 75 -5.54 -2.83 -21.07
C LEU A 75 -5.81 -2.99 -19.57
N LEU A 76 -5.85 -4.23 -19.08
CA LEU A 76 -5.92 -4.53 -17.64
C LEU A 76 -4.72 -3.97 -16.88
N GLY A 77 -3.50 -4.17 -17.39
CA GLY A 77 -2.28 -3.62 -16.79
C GLY A 77 -2.30 -2.09 -16.70
N ILE A 78 -2.76 -1.42 -17.77
CA ILE A 78 -2.98 0.04 -17.76
C ILE A 78 -4.01 0.41 -16.69
N LEU A 79 -5.17 -0.24 -16.66
CA LEU A 79 -6.23 0.05 -15.71
C LEU A 79 -5.75 -0.10 -14.25
N LEU A 80 -5.03 -1.18 -13.95
CA LEU A 80 -4.46 -1.43 -12.62
C LEU A 80 -3.29 -0.48 -12.26
N CYS A 81 -2.65 0.16 -13.24
CA CYS A 81 -1.63 1.19 -13.03
C CYS A 81 -2.24 2.54 -12.65
N LEU A 82 -3.41 2.89 -13.20
CA LEU A 82 -3.98 4.24 -13.12
C LEU A 82 -4.28 4.68 -11.68
N TYR A 83 -4.84 3.80 -10.87
CA TYR A 83 -5.18 4.13 -9.48
C TYR A 83 -3.92 4.45 -8.64
N PRO A 84 -2.89 3.57 -8.53
CA PRO A 84 -1.68 3.93 -7.79
C PRO A 84 -0.91 5.09 -8.40
N LEU A 85 -1.01 5.30 -9.72
CA LEU A 85 -0.45 6.49 -10.37
C LEU A 85 -1.15 7.77 -9.89
N GLY A 86 -2.47 7.74 -9.78
CA GLY A 86 -3.25 8.81 -9.17
C GLY A 86 -2.85 9.06 -7.72
N GLN A 87 -2.72 7.99 -6.92
CA GLN A 87 -2.30 8.08 -5.52
C GLN A 87 -0.89 8.63 -5.36
N PHE A 88 0.05 8.22 -6.23
CA PHE A 88 1.41 8.75 -6.27
C PHE A 88 1.43 10.26 -6.52
N ALA A 89 0.65 10.73 -7.49
CA ALA A 89 0.54 12.16 -7.80
C ALA A 89 -0.24 12.95 -6.73
N GLY A 90 -1.28 12.36 -6.17
CA GLY A 90 -2.17 12.99 -5.19
C GLY A 90 -1.58 13.11 -3.80
N SER A 91 -0.74 12.16 -3.36
CA SER A 91 -0.24 12.11 -1.98
C SER A 91 0.53 13.36 -1.56
N PRO A 92 1.50 13.89 -2.33
CA PRO A 92 2.18 15.14 -1.97
C PRO A 92 1.23 16.34 -1.97
N VAL A 93 0.28 16.37 -2.89
CA VAL A 93 -0.69 17.46 -3.05
C VAL A 93 -1.63 17.51 -1.86
N LEU A 94 -2.28 16.39 -1.53
CA LEU A 94 -3.22 16.31 -0.41
C LEU A 94 -2.50 16.46 0.94
N GLY A 95 -1.27 15.97 1.07
CA GLY A 95 -0.43 16.21 2.23
C GLY A 95 -0.20 17.71 2.45
N ALA A 96 0.29 18.42 1.45
CA ALA A 96 0.55 19.86 1.51
C ALA A 96 -0.72 20.70 1.75
N LEU A 97 -1.83 20.34 1.10
CA LEU A 97 -3.13 20.99 1.33
C LEU A 97 -3.61 20.79 2.76
N SER A 98 -3.45 19.58 3.30
CA SER A 98 -3.82 19.20 4.64
C SER A 98 -2.99 19.93 5.72
N ASP A 99 -1.71 20.18 5.44
CA ASP A 99 -0.84 20.99 6.30
C ASP A 99 -1.24 22.47 6.26
N ARG A 100 -1.66 22.98 5.10
CA ARG A 100 -2.01 24.39 4.90
C ARG A 100 -3.42 24.73 5.34
N PHE A 101 -4.42 23.93 5.00
CA PHE A 101 -5.85 24.25 5.23
C PHE A 101 -6.43 23.54 6.45
N GLY A 102 -5.70 22.60 7.04
CA GLY A 102 -6.14 21.75 8.15
C GLY A 102 -6.48 20.34 7.71
N ARG A 103 -6.40 19.41 8.65
CA ARG A 103 -6.61 17.98 8.40
C ARG A 103 -8.07 17.68 8.03
N LYS A 104 -9.02 18.19 8.82
CA LYS A 104 -10.44 17.87 8.65
C LYS A 104 -11.03 18.37 7.33
N PRO A 105 -10.88 19.64 6.91
CA PRO A 105 -11.46 20.11 5.66
C PRO A 105 -10.94 19.34 4.44
N VAL A 106 -9.62 19.12 4.36
CA VAL A 106 -9.01 18.43 3.23
C VAL A 106 -9.46 16.96 3.20
N LEU A 107 -9.48 16.30 4.36
CA LEU A 107 -9.97 14.93 4.49
C LEU A 107 -11.43 14.80 4.05
N MET A 108 -12.31 15.73 4.47
CA MET A 108 -13.73 15.71 4.09
C MET A 108 -13.96 15.91 2.60
N ILE A 109 -13.29 16.91 2.00
CA ILE A 109 -13.40 17.17 0.55
C ILE A 109 -12.91 15.96 -0.24
N SER A 110 -11.77 15.40 0.15
CA SER A 110 -11.17 14.24 -0.48
C SER A 110 -12.06 13.00 -0.36
N LEU A 111 -12.64 12.72 0.82
CA LEU A 111 -13.55 11.60 1.02
C LEU A 111 -14.85 11.74 0.19
N CYS A 112 -15.43 12.94 0.12
CA CYS A 112 -16.59 13.20 -0.74
C CYS A 112 -16.24 12.93 -2.21
N PHE A 113 -15.08 13.40 -2.66
CA PHE A 113 -14.62 13.19 -4.03
C PHE A 113 -14.34 11.71 -4.31
N THR A 114 -13.67 10.99 -3.39
CA THR A 114 -13.45 9.54 -3.49
C THR A 114 -14.78 8.79 -3.60
N THR A 115 -15.75 9.12 -2.74
CA THR A 115 -17.10 8.53 -2.79
C THR A 115 -17.75 8.71 -4.16
N GLY A 116 -17.65 9.91 -4.74
CA GLY A 116 -18.12 10.19 -6.10
C GLY A 116 -17.38 9.38 -7.16
N CYS A 117 -16.08 9.19 -7.03
CA CYS A 117 -15.28 8.38 -7.95
C CYS A 117 -15.69 6.90 -7.92
N TYR A 118 -16.00 6.32 -6.76
CA TYR A 118 -16.50 4.94 -6.69
C TYR A 118 -17.90 4.78 -7.31
N ALA A 119 -18.78 5.78 -7.14
CA ALA A 119 -20.03 5.83 -7.88
C ALA A 119 -19.78 5.89 -9.40
N LEU A 120 -18.82 6.70 -9.85
CA LEU A 120 -18.46 6.83 -11.25
C LEU A 120 -17.86 5.52 -11.81
N ILE A 121 -17.07 4.78 -11.04
CA ILE A 121 -16.58 3.44 -11.41
C ILE A 121 -17.78 2.49 -11.61
N ALA A 122 -18.72 2.45 -10.67
CA ALA A 122 -19.90 1.61 -10.78
C ALA A 122 -20.77 1.97 -12.00
N ILE A 123 -20.95 3.26 -12.29
CA ILE A 123 -21.63 3.77 -13.49
C ILE A 123 -20.86 3.36 -14.76
N ALA A 124 -19.53 3.51 -14.77
CA ALA A 124 -18.69 3.14 -15.91
C ALA A 124 -18.82 1.66 -16.27
N LEU A 125 -18.89 0.79 -15.26
CA LEU A 125 -19.13 -0.64 -15.43
C LEU A 125 -20.53 -0.92 -15.98
N SER A 126 -21.55 -0.23 -15.46
CA SER A 126 -22.91 -0.36 -15.95
C SER A 126 -23.09 0.14 -17.40
N LEU A 127 -22.39 1.21 -17.77
CA LEU A 127 -22.35 1.76 -19.13
C LEU A 127 -21.37 1.04 -20.06
N ARG A 128 -20.58 0.08 -19.52
CA ARG A 128 -19.56 -0.68 -20.28
C ARG A 128 -18.56 0.23 -20.99
N SER A 129 -18.15 1.31 -20.33
CA SER A 129 -17.21 2.29 -20.87
C SER A 129 -15.83 2.16 -20.25
N PHE A 130 -14.87 1.59 -21.00
CA PHE A 130 -13.49 1.46 -20.56
C PHE A 130 -12.84 2.83 -20.30
N ALA A 131 -13.08 3.82 -21.16
CA ALA A 131 -12.50 5.17 -21.00
C ALA A 131 -12.99 5.85 -19.71
N LEU A 132 -14.29 5.72 -19.39
CA LEU A 132 -14.86 6.26 -18.17
C LEU A 132 -14.32 5.52 -16.94
N LEU A 133 -14.19 4.18 -17.01
CA LEU A 133 -13.62 3.35 -15.94
C LEU A 133 -12.17 3.73 -15.65
N ALA A 134 -11.35 3.89 -16.70
CA ALA A 134 -9.95 4.29 -16.59
C ALA A 134 -9.81 5.69 -15.96
N SER A 135 -10.61 6.66 -16.42
CA SER A 135 -10.61 8.00 -15.86
C SER A 135 -11.06 8.04 -14.41
N ALA A 136 -12.13 7.30 -14.07
CA ALA A 136 -12.65 7.21 -12.72
C ALA A 136 -11.64 6.54 -11.75
N SER A 137 -10.93 5.50 -12.22
CA SER A 137 -9.87 4.83 -11.44
C SER A 137 -8.70 5.75 -11.14
N LEU A 138 -8.24 6.54 -12.11
CA LEU A 138 -7.19 7.54 -11.91
C LEU A 138 -7.62 8.62 -10.90
N LEU A 139 -8.82 9.16 -11.06
CA LEU A 139 -9.38 10.17 -10.16
C LEU A 139 -9.60 9.63 -8.75
N ALA A 140 -10.08 8.37 -8.63
CA ALA A 140 -10.21 7.70 -7.34
C ALA A 140 -8.86 7.61 -6.62
N GLY A 141 -7.81 7.18 -7.31
CA GLY A 141 -6.45 7.13 -6.74
C GLY A 141 -5.95 8.50 -6.29
N LEU A 142 -6.14 9.53 -7.12
CA LEU A 142 -5.73 10.90 -6.79
C LEU A 142 -6.47 11.43 -5.54
N ALA A 143 -7.74 11.11 -5.39
CA ALA A 143 -8.54 11.48 -4.23
C ALA A 143 -8.18 10.66 -2.98
N GLU A 144 -7.89 9.37 -3.13
CA GLU A 144 -7.65 8.45 -2.01
C GLU A 144 -6.25 8.59 -1.38
N ALA A 145 -5.43 9.49 -1.89
CA ALA A 145 -4.28 10.01 -1.17
C ALA A 145 -4.65 10.67 0.20
N ASN A 146 -5.95 10.74 0.56
CA ASN A 146 -6.47 11.10 1.89
C ASN A 146 -6.00 10.17 3.02
N VAL A 147 -5.60 8.94 2.71
CA VAL A 147 -4.96 8.03 3.68
C VAL A 147 -3.75 8.69 4.34
N VAL A 148 -2.95 9.45 3.56
CA VAL A 148 -1.80 10.20 4.10
C VAL A 148 -2.27 11.28 5.09
N ALA A 149 -3.36 12.01 4.77
CA ALA A 149 -3.93 13.01 5.67
C ALA A 149 -4.48 12.38 6.96
N ALA A 150 -5.11 11.21 6.87
CA ALA A 150 -5.59 10.46 8.02
C ALA A 150 -4.44 9.97 8.92
N GLN A 151 -3.36 9.45 8.33
CA GLN A 151 -2.15 9.04 9.06
C GLN A 151 -1.49 10.23 9.75
N SER A 152 -1.40 11.38 9.08
CA SER A 152 -0.86 12.62 9.65
C SER A 152 -1.73 13.12 10.80
N ALA A 153 -3.06 13.09 10.66
CA ALA A 153 -3.98 13.49 11.72
C ALA A 153 -3.88 12.59 12.97
N ILE A 154 -3.61 11.29 12.79
CA ILE A 154 -3.31 10.38 13.91
C ILE A 154 -1.99 10.78 14.55
N ALA A 155 -0.94 11.04 13.75
CA ALA A 155 0.39 11.41 14.24
C ALA A 155 0.38 12.73 15.03
N ASP A 156 -0.51 13.68 14.69
CA ASP A 156 -0.63 14.99 15.34
C ASP A 156 -1.11 14.90 16.81
N VAL A 157 -1.81 13.82 17.20
CA VAL A 157 -2.47 13.70 18.51
C VAL A 157 -1.86 12.64 19.42
N ILE A 158 -0.97 11.79 18.92
CA ILE A 158 -0.33 10.73 19.70
C ILE A 158 1.02 11.20 20.26
N THR A 159 1.42 10.64 21.42
CA THR A 159 2.74 10.86 21.99
C THR A 159 3.79 9.95 21.32
N PRO A 160 5.11 10.27 21.43
CA PRO A 160 6.15 9.41 20.89
C PRO A 160 6.09 7.95 21.40
N GLU A 161 5.72 7.76 22.68
CA GLU A 161 5.60 6.45 23.31
C GLU A 161 4.44 5.64 22.76
N GLU A 162 3.34 6.31 22.39
CA GLU A 162 2.13 5.69 21.84
C GLU A 162 2.27 5.37 20.34
N ARG A 163 3.25 5.96 19.65
CA ARG A 163 3.39 5.93 18.19
C ARG A 163 3.34 4.52 17.63
N ASN A 164 4.12 3.60 18.20
CA ASN A 164 4.16 2.22 17.73
C ASN A 164 2.79 1.52 17.79
N ARG A 165 2.05 1.74 18.86
CA ARG A 165 0.72 1.16 19.08
C ARG A 165 -0.30 1.69 18.07
N PHE A 166 -0.40 3.00 17.90
CA PHE A 166 -1.41 3.62 17.04
C PHE A 166 -1.10 3.45 15.55
N PHE A 167 0.17 3.47 15.15
CA PHE A 167 0.56 3.09 13.79
C PHE A 167 0.33 1.60 13.53
N GLY A 168 0.48 0.74 14.53
CA GLY A 168 0.08 -0.67 14.44
C GLY A 168 -1.39 -0.85 14.07
N TYR A 169 -2.29 -0.01 14.61
CA TYR A 169 -3.71 -0.04 14.21
C TYR A 169 -3.95 0.44 12.77
N ILE A 170 -3.12 1.34 12.22
CA ILE A 170 -3.17 1.73 10.80
C ILE A 170 -2.83 0.52 9.93
N TYR A 171 -1.74 -0.19 10.26
CA TYR A 171 -1.36 -1.41 9.52
C TYR A 171 -2.40 -2.52 9.65
N LEU A 172 -3.00 -2.67 10.83
CA LEU A 172 -4.10 -3.63 11.04
C LEU A 172 -5.32 -3.29 10.17
N SER A 173 -5.70 -2.01 10.11
CA SER A 173 -6.81 -1.54 9.26
C SER A 173 -6.54 -1.83 7.78
N ALA A 174 -5.34 -1.50 7.29
CA ALA A 174 -4.95 -1.77 5.92
C ALA A 174 -4.90 -3.28 5.60
N SER A 175 -4.27 -4.08 6.47
CA SER A 175 -4.16 -5.53 6.26
C SER A 175 -5.52 -6.22 6.30
N SER A 176 -6.41 -5.82 7.21
CA SER A 176 -7.78 -6.33 7.27
C SER A 176 -8.57 -6.01 6.00
N ALA A 177 -8.35 -4.82 5.42
CA ALA A 177 -8.99 -4.41 4.19
C ALA A 177 -8.57 -5.27 2.99
N TYR A 178 -7.32 -5.69 2.92
CA TYR A 178 -6.83 -6.61 1.88
C TYR A 178 -7.41 -8.03 1.99
N ILE A 179 -7.98 -8.40 3.13
CA ILE A 179 -8.73 -9.67 3.29
C ILE A 179 -10.21 -9.46 2.99
N VAL A 180 -10.81 -8.46 3.66
CA VAL A 180 -12.25 -8.20 3.59
C VAL A 180 -12.67 -7.70 2.20
N GLY A 181 -11.88 -6.81 1.59
CA GLY A 181 -12.17 -6.24 0.28
C GLY A 181 -12.36 -7.32 -0.80
N PRO A 182 -11.36 -8.16 -1.07
CA PRO A 182 -11.49 -9.24 -2.04
C PRO A 182 -12.64 -10.19 -1.73
N LEU A 183 -12.77 -10.67 -0.48
CA LEU A 183 -13.84 -11.61 -0.09
C LEU A 183 -15.22 -11.04 -0.35
N VAL A 184 -15.49 -9.84 0.16
CA VAL A 184 -16.80 -9.19 0.00
C VAL A 184 -17.00 -8.80 -1.46
N GLY A 185 -15.98 -8.22 -2.09
CA GLY A 185 -16.06 -7.77 -3.46
C GLY A 185 -16.28 -8.88 -4.47
N GLY A 186 -15.56 -10.00 -4.32
CA GLY A 186 -15.74 -11.14 -5.20
C GLY A 186 -17.12 -11.80 -5.06
N LYS A 187 -17.64 -11.87 -3.83
CA LYS A 187 -19.00 -12.42 -3.59
C LYS A 187 -20.08 -11.46 -4.11
N LEU A 188 -19.93 -10.16 -3.97
CA LEU A 188 -20.87 -9.16 -4.50
C LEU A 188 -20.80 -9.02 -6.04
N ALA A 189 -19.73 -9.48 -6.67
CA ALA A 189 -19.58 -9.47 -8.12
C ALA A 189 -20.08 -10.75 -8.80
N ASP A 190 -20.49 -11.76 -8.02
CA ASP A 190 -20.82 -13.10 -8.51
C ASP A 190 -22.34 -13.26 -8.73
N PRO A 191 -22.83 -13.26 -9.99
CA PRO A 191 -24.24 -13.43 -10.29
C PRO A 191 -24.79 -14.83 -9.97
N ASP A 192 -23.93 -15.84 -9.82
CA ASP A 192 -24.32 -17.20 -9.43
C ASP A 192 -24.78 -17.27 -7.97
N LEU A 193 -24.31 -16.33 -7.12
CA LEU A 193 -24.75 -16.23 -5.72
C LEU A 193 -26.10 -15.52 -5.59
N VAL A 194 -26.27 -14.40 -6.31
CA VAL A 194 -27.52 -13.61 -6.31
C VAL A 194 -27.69 -13.01 -7.70
N SER A 195 -28.82 -13.23 -8.33
CA SER A 195 -29.07 -12.90 -9.74
C SER A 195 -28.88 -11.43 -10.13
N TRP A 196 -29.00 -10.48 -9.18
CA TRP A 196 -28.78 -9.04 -9.45
C TRP A 196 -27.34 -8.58 -9.10
N PHE A 197 -26.49 -9.46 -8.60
CA PHE A 197 -25.07 -9.17 -8.39
C PHE A 197 -24.35 -9.10 -9.74
N GLY A 198 -23.28 -8.30 -9.77
CA GLY A 198 -22.46 -8.13 -10.96
C GLY A 198 -21.25 -7.25 -10.67
N ASN A 199 -20.42 -7.02 -11.67
CA ASN A 199 -19.16 -6.31 -11.53
C ASN A 199 -19.28 -4.88 -10.95
N ALA A 200 -20.44 -4.22 -11.10
CA ALA A 200 -20.69 -2.89 -10.52
C ALA A 200 -21.10 -2.94 -9.04
N THR A 201 -21.69 -4.03 -8.57
CA THR A 201 -22.24 -4.15 -7.21
C THR A 201 -21.22 -3.90 -6.11
N PRO A 202 -19.99 -4.45 -6.15
CA PRO A 202 -18.97 -4.17 -5.14
C PRO A 202 -18.60 -2.68 -5.04
N PHE A 203 -18.62 -1.96 -6.16
CA PHE A 203 -18.27 -0.52 -6.18
C PHE A 203 -19.40 0.35 -5.65
N TRP A 204 -20.67 -0.03 -5.85
CA TRP A 204 -21.81 0.59 -5.17
C TRP A 204 -21.73 0.36 -3.66
N ALA A 205 -21.38 -0.85 -3.22
CA ALA A 205 -21.18 -1.16 -1.80
C ALA A 205 -20.01 -0.34 -1.21
N ALA A 206 -18.88 -0.25 -1.91
CA ALA A 206 -17.74 0.58 -1.50
C ALA A 206 -18.11 2.06 -1.40
N MET A 207 -18.86 2.59 -2.38
CA MET A 207 -19.39 3.96 -2.32
C MET A 207 -20.22 4.19 -1.05
N LEU A 208 -21.11 3.26 -0.67
CA LEU A 208 -21.92 3.37 0.54
C LEU A 208 -21.04 3.34 1.80
N VAL A 209 -20.05 2.45 1.87
CA VAL A 209 -19.10 2.38 3.00
C VAL A 209 -18.31 3.68 3.11
N LEU A 210 -17.83 4.24 1.99
CA LEU A 210 -17.13 5.52 1.95
C LEU A 210 -18.04 6.69 2.36
N ALA A 211 -19.30 6.71 1.92
CA ALA A 211 -20.29 7.72 2.33
C ALA A 211 -20.54 7.67 3.86
N MET A 212 -20.72 6.47 4.41
CA MET A 212 -20.86 6.27 5.86
C MET A 212 -19.60 6.71 6.62
N THR A 213 -18.43 6.37 6.10
CA THR A 213 -17.14 6.77 6.68
C THR A 213 -16.96 8.29 6.63
N THR A 214 -17.37 8.93 5.53
CA THR A 214 -17.36 10.39 5.37
C THR A 214 -18.28 11.05 6.40
N ALA A 215 -19.51 10.57 6.55
CA ALA A 215 -20.45 11.07 7.54
C ALA A 215 -19.91 10.90 8.98
N ALA A 216 -19.40 9.70 9.32
CA ALA A 216 -18.81 9.43 10.63
C ALA A 216 -17.61 10.34 10.92
N THR A 217 -16.73 10.55 9.93
CA THR A 217 -15.57 11.45 10.04
C THR A 217 -16.04 12.90 10.24
N GLY A 218 -17.03 13.34 9.50
CA GLY A 218 -17.61 14.69 9.65
C GLY A 218 -18.18 14.96 11.02
N LEU A 219 -18.88 13.98 11.61
CA LEU A 219 -19.54 14.10 12.91
C LEU A 219 -18.58 13.94 14.09
N VAL A 220 -17.64 13.00 14.03
CA VAL A 220 -16.82 12.59 15.18
C VAL A 220 -15.43 13.21 15.17
N PHE A 221 -14.81 13.31 13.99
CA PHE A 221 -13.43 13.78 13.89
C PHE A 221 -13.34 15.30 14.09
N ARG A 222 -12.42 15.72 14.95
CA ARG A 222 -12.12 17.14 15.22
C ARG A 222 -10.79 17.51 14.58
N GLU A 223 -10.66 18.77 14.17
CA GLU A 223 -9.42 19.33 13.61
C GLU A 223 -8.23 19.13 14.55
N THR A 224 -7.14 18.59 14.01
CA THR A 224 -5.89 18.33 14.75
C THR A 224 -4.76 19.30 14.40
N ASN A 225 -4.90 20.04 13.29
CA ASN A 225 -3.92 21.05 12.85
C ASN A 225 -4.57 22.46 12.83
N PRO A 226 -4.66 23.15 13.99
CA PRO A 226 -5.29 24.45 14.08
C PRO A 226 -4.50 25.52 13.31
N PRO A 227 -5.12 26.68 12.96
CA PRO A 227 -4.52 27.72 12.10
C PRO A 227 -3.13 28.21 12.53
N GLY A 228 -2.83 28.24 13.83
CA GLY A 228 -1.53 28.68 14.35
C GLY A 228 -0.36 27.70 14.11
N ARG A 229 -0.63 26.48 13.67
CA ARG A 229 0.39 25.45 13.35
C ARG A 229 0.56 25.21 11.85
N ARG A 230 -0.20 25.91 11.01
CA ARG A 230 -0.19 25.70 9.58
C ARG A 230 1.08 26.26 8.96
N HIS A 231 1.91 25.38 8.42
CA HIS A 231 3.12 25.76 7.69
C HIS A 231 2.84 25.90 6.19
N SER A 232 3.51 26.85 5.54
CA SER A 232 3.51 26.93 4.08
C SER A 232 4.40 25.81 3.54
N VAL A 233 3.80 24.71 3.10
CA VAL A 233 4.54 23.63 2.45
C VAL A 233 4.66 23.96 0.97
N SER A 234 5.88 23.95 0.44
CA SER A 234 6.13 24.11 -0.99
C SER A 234 5.90 22.78 -1.70
N PHE A 235 5.00 22.77 -2.68
CA PHE A 235 4.79 21.60 -3.55
C PHE A 235 6.10 21.14 -4.22
N SER A 236 7.02 22.05 -4.49
CA SER A 236 8.31 21.71 -5.07
C SER A 236 9.18 20.88 -4.12
N GLN A 237 9.07 21.04 -2.79
CA GLN A 237 9.83 20.25 -1.82
C GLN A 237 9.47 18.76 -1.85
N ALA A 238 8.22 18.42 -2.12
CA ALA A 238 7.81 17.03 -2.22
C ALA A 238 8.48 16.33 -3.42
N PHE A 239 8.60 17.02 -4.55
CA PHE A 239 9.29 16.49 -5.74
C PHE A 239 10.82 16.58 -5.64
N THR A 240 11.39 17.62 -4.99
CA THR A 240 12.82 17.72 -4.76
C THR A 240 13.33 16.66 -3.78
N ASN A 241 12.50 16.19 -2.85
CA ASN A 241 12.85 15.08 -1.98
C ASN A 241 13.10 13.77 -2.77
N LEU A 242 12.34 13.53 -3.85
CA LEU A 242 12.58 12.38 -4.74
C LEU A 242 13.91 12.47 -5.49
N GLN A 243 14.39 13.66 -5.81
CA GLN A 243 15.74 13.84 -6.39
C GLN A 243 16.83 13.34 -5.43
N GLY A 244 16.59 13.40 -4.12
CA GLY A 244 17.47 12.85 -3.09
C GLY A 244 17.69 11.34 -3.20
N VAL A 245 16.73 10.59 -3.81
CA VAL A 245 16.87 9.15 -4.09
C VAL A 245 18.03 8.89 -5.06
N ILE A 246 18.17 9.73 -6.08
CA ILE A 246 19.19 9.57 -7.13
C ILE A 246 20.52 10.19 -6.70
N SER A 247 20.50 11.34 -6.01
CA SER A 247 21.70 12.10 -5.64
C SER A 247 22.46 11.54 -4.46
N ASN A 248 21.80 10.86 -3.52
CA ASN A 248 22.46 10.26 -2.36
C ASN A 248 23.15 8.95 -2.73
N ARG A 249 24.45 9.01 -3.04
CA ARG A 249 25.27 7.85 -3.46
C ARG A 249 25.28 6.70 -2.44
N ARG A 250 25.18 7.00 -1.12
CA ARG A 250 25.23 6.01 -0.03
C ARG A 250 23.95 5.17 0.00
N LEU A 251 22.79 5.81 -0.12
CA LEU A 251 21.48 5.16 -0.02
C LEU A 251 20.94 4.70 -1.38
N ARG A 252 21.47 5.22 -2.49
CA ARG A 252 20.97 4.93 -3.84
C ARG A 252 20.83 3.45 -4.15
N ARG A 253 21.81 2.63 -3.75
CA ARG A 253 21.75 1.17 -3.95
C ARG A 253 20.60 0.54 -3.17
N LEU A 254 20.40 0.95 -1.92
CA LEU A 254 19.31 0.44 -1.07
C LEU A 254 17.94 0.86 -1.62
N TYR A 255 17.81 2.10 -2.11
CA TYR A 255 16.59 2.56 -2.75
C TYR A 255 16.23 1.73 -4.00
N TRP A 256 17.21 1.46 -4.87
CA TRP A 256 16.97 0.64 -6.05
C TRP A 256 16.66 -0.81 -5.72
N LEU A 257 17.31 -1.39 -4.71
CA LEU A 257 16.99 -2.75 -4.24
C LEU A 257 15.58 -2.80 -3.65
N ASN A 258 15.20 -1.84 -2.81
CA ASN A 258 13.85 -1.77 -2.28
C ASN A 258 12.81 -1.58 -3.40
N PHE A 259 13.09 -0.72 -4.38
CA PHE A 259 12.22 -0.53 -5.53
C PHE A 259 12.02 -1.84 -6.32
N ALA A 260 13.09 -2.60 -6.56
CA ALA A 260 13.01 -3.90 -7.22
C ALA A 260 12.16 -4.91 -6.42
N PHE A 261 12.32 -4.94 -5.09
CA PHE A 261 11.49 -5.77 -4.23
C PHE A 261 10.03 -5.35 -4.23
N TYR A 262 9.74 -4.04 -4.13
CA TYR A 262 8.36 -3.53 -4.20
C TYR A 262 7.73 -3.85 -5.55
N LEU A 263 8.48 -3.66 -6.66
CA LEU A 263 8.00 -4.00 -7.99
C LEU A 263 7.65 -5.49 -8.11
N ALA A 264 8.49 -6.37 -7.56
CA ALA A 264 8.25 -7.81 -7.56
C ALA A 264 7.02 -8.17 -6.72
N ILE A 265 6.90 -7.63 -5.51
CA ILE A 265 5.83 -7.95 -4.57
C ILE A 265 4.48 -7.44 -5.10
N PHE A 266 4.38 -6.16 -5.48
CA PHE A 266 3.13 -5.60 -6.00
C PHE A 266 2.78 -6.14 -7.37
N GLY A 267 3.78 -6.46 -8.20
CA GLY A 267 3.59 -7.14 -9.46
C GLY A 267 3.01 -8.54 -9.27
N PHE A 268 3.45 -9.28 -8.26
CA PHE A 268 2.86 -10.58 -7.92
C PHE A 268 1.37 -10.45 -7.62
N PHE A 269 0.97 -9.51 -6.76
CA PHE A 269 -0.44 -9.32 -6.41
C PHE A 269 -1.33 -8.97 -7.60
N ARG A 270 -0.78 -8.35 -8.65
CA ARG A 270 -1.52 -8.00 -9.87
C ARG A 270 -1.53 -9.12 -10.90
N CYS A 271 -0.41 -9.80 -11.08
CA CYS A 271 -0.27 -10.81 -12.12
C CYS A 271 -0.76 -12.19 -11.67
N TYR A 272 -0.74 -12.47 -10.36
CA TYR A 272 -1.22 -13.76 -9.84
C TYR A 272 -2.71 -14.00 -10.15
N PRO A 273 -3.65 -13.05 -9.97
CA PRO A 273 -5.02 -13.23 -10.44
C PRO A 273 -5.14 -13.47 -11.94
N MET A 274 -4.30 -12.82 -12.77
CA MET A 274 -4.28 -13.06 -14.23
C MET A 274 -3.91 -14.52 -14.52
N TYR A 275 -2.89 -15.05 -13.85
CA TYR A 275 -2.47 -16.44 -13.95
C TYR A 275 -3.58 -17.41 -13.51
N LEU A 276 -4.33 -17.09 -12.46
CA LEU A 276 -5.44 -17.92 -11.98
C LEU A 276 -6.60 -17.97 -12.99
N VAL A 277 -6.93 -16.85 -13.62
CA VAL A 277 -7.97 -16.79 -14.67
C VAL A 277 -7.55 -17.61 -15.88
N ASP A 278 -6.34 -17.42 -16.39
CA ASP A 278 -5.87 -18.03 -17.62
C ASP A 278 -5.67 -19.55 -17.45
N ARG A 279 -4.95 -19.94 -16.39
CA ARG A 279 -4.51 -21.34 -16.22
C ARG A 279 -5.57 -22.25 -15.61
N PHE A 280 -6.38 -21.72 -14.70
CA PHE A 280 -7.36 -22.50 -13.91
C PHE A 280 -8.80 -22.15 -14.22
N HIS A 281 -9.04 -21.16 -15.08
CA HIS A 281 -10.38 -20.68 -15.47
C HIS A 281 -11.28 -20.36 -14.25
N LEU A 282 -10.68 -19.71 -13.22
CA LEU A 282 -11.37 -19.35 -12.00
C LEU A 282 -12.25 -18.13 -12.21
N GLY A 283 -13.47 -18.18 -11.67
CA GLY A 283 -14.39 -17.04 -11.61
C GLY A 283 -14.02 -16.04 -10.50
N VAL A 284 -14.68 -14.88 -10.50
CA VAL A 284 -14.42 -13.77 -9.58
C VAL A 284 -14.49 -14.17 -8.11
N SER A 285 -15.49 -14.98 -7.73
CA SER A 285 -15.67 -15.47 -6.35
C SER A 285 -14.51 -16.37 -5.89
N GLN A 286 -14.04 -17.28 -6.75
CA GLN A 286 -12.92 -18.17 -6.43
C GLN A 286 -11.58 -17.41 -6.35
N ILE A 287 -11.34 -16.47 -7.27
CA ILE A 287 -10.15 -15.62 -7.23
C ILE A 287 -10.13 -14.79 -5.95
N SER A 288 -11.27 -14.29 -5.52
CA SER A 288 -11.38 -13.50 -4.29
C SER A 288 -10.96 -14.28 -3.05
N GLU A 289 -11.24 -15.58 -3.00
CA GLU A 289 -10.81 -16.48 -1.92
C GLU A 289 -9.27 -16.63 -1.90
N PHE A 290 -8.66 -16.83 -3.06
CA PHE A 290 -7.19 -16.90 -3.15
C PHE A 290 -6.52 -15.59 -2.80
N VAL A 291 -7.04 -14.45 -3.26
CA VAL A 291 -6.47 -13.13 -2.93
C VAL A 291 -6.62 -12.83 -1.44
N ALA A 292 -7.76 -13.16 -0.84
CA ALA A 292 -7.96 -12.98 0.59
C ALA A 292 -7.10 -13.93 1.44
N TRP A 293 -6.86 -15.16 0.95
CA TRP A 293 -5.98 -16.13 1.62
C TRP A 293 -4.57 -15.59 1.83
N VAL A 294 -4.08 -14.74 0.93
CA VAL A 294 -2.78 -14.04 1.08
C VAL A 294 -2.67 -13.31 2.42
N GLY A 295 -3.77 -12.73 2.90
CA GLY A 295 -3.80 -12.00 4.16
C GLY A 295 -3.50 -12.87 5.39
N VAL A 296 -3.89 -14.15 5.37
CA VAL A 296 -3.70 -15.07 6.51
C VAL A 296 -2.23 -15.27 6.86
N PRO A 297 -1.34 -15.70 5.94
CA PRO A 297 0.09 -15.83 6.24
C PRO A 297 0.76 -14.48 6.53
N ILE A 298 0.27 -13.36 5.97
CA ILE A 298 0.78 -12.03 6.29
C ILE A 298 0.52 -11.68 7.77
N VAL A 299 -0.70 -11.93 8.26
CA VAL A 299 -1.03 -11.70 9.67
C VAL A 299 -0.19 -12.60 10.57
N ILE A 300 -0.10 -13.88 10.27
CA ILE A 300 0.69 -14.86 11.05
C ILE A 300 2.17 -14.46 11.07
N ALA A 301 2.74 -14.14 9.92
CA ALA A 301 4.14 -13.76 9.80
C ALA A 301 4.45 -12.48 10.60
N ASN A 302 3.60 -11.45 10.48
CA ASN A 302 3.82 -10.19 11.20
C ASN A 302 3.56 -10.30 12.71
N ALA A 303 2.61 -11.13 13.14
CA ALA A 303 2.28 -11.29 14.56
C ALA A 303 3.36 -12.06 15.34
N TRP A 304 3.94 -13.10 14.75
CA TRP A 304 4.85 -14.02 15.47
C TRP A 304 6.22 -14.14 14.82
N PHE A 305 6.29 -14.39 13.50
CA PHE A 305 7.56 -14.75 12.87
C PHE A 305 8.51 -13.57 12.70
N THR A 306 8.02 -12.39 12.35
CA THR A 306 8.87 -11.22 12.09
C THR A 306 9.63 -10.81 13.33
N GLY A 307 8.95 -10.72 14.50
CA GLY A 307 9.60 -10.39 15.76
C GLY A 307 10.61 -11.47 16.21
N PHE A 308 10.22 -12.73 16.12
CA PHE A 308 11.07 -13.87 16.48
C PHE A 308 12.35 -13.95 15.62
N LEU A 309 12.22 -13.73 14.31
CA LEU A 309 13.35 -13.77 13.38
C LEU A 309 14.26 -12.53 13.53
N ALA A 310 13.69 -11.36 13.80
CA ALA A 310 14.44 -10.11 13.96
C ALA A 310 15.41 -10.15 15.17
N VAL A 311 15.12 -10.96 16.20
CA VAL A 311 16.03 -11.16 17.34
C VAL A 311 17.18 -12.12 17.00
N ARG A 312 16.95 -13.10 16.10
CA ARG A 312 17.93 -14.16 15.79
C ARG A 312 18.81 -13.85 14.59
N PHE A 313 18.33 -13.06 13.65
CA PHE A 313 19.03 -12.78 12.40
C PHE A 313 19.24 -11.27 12.21
N THR A 314 20.36 -10.91 11.58
CA THR A 314 20.60 -9.51 11.19
C THR A 314 19.55 -9.06 10.18
N THR A 315 19.19 -7.79 10.21
CA THR A 315 18.21 -7.20 9.26
C THR A 315 18.59 -7.49 7.80
N ARG A 316 19.88 -7.44 7.48
CA ARG A 316 20.41 -7.75 6.15
C ARG A 316 20.18 -9.21 5.75
N THR A 317 20.50 -10.16 6.64
CA THR A 317 20.27 -11.59 6.39
C THR A 317 18.78 -11.89 6.23
N LEU A 318 17.94 -11.27 7.05
CA LEU A 318 16.49 -11.41 6.99
C LEU A 318 15.94 -10.90 5.66
N THR A 319 16.34 -9.69 5.24
CA THR A 319 15.93 -9.11 3.95
C THR A 319 16.39 -9.99 2.78
N LEU A 320 17.63 -10.48 2.81
CA LEU A 320 18.18 -11.33 1.74
C LEU A 320 17.38 -12.61 1.58
N TRP A 321 17.20 -13.37 2.66
CA TRP A 321 16.53 -14.66 2.58
C TRP A 321 15.04 -14.53 2.31
N SER A 322 14.35 -13.56 2.92
CA SER A 322 12.93 -13.35 2.66
C SER A 322 12.69 -12.92 1.19
N ALA A 323 13.50 -12.03 0.64
CA ALA A 323 13.39 -11.62 -0.77
C ALA A 323 13.73 -12.76 -1.74
N PHE A 324 14.78 -13.54 -1.45
CA PHE A 324 15.15 -14.69 -2.27
C PHE A 324 14.06 -15.77 -2.27
N LEU A 325 13.53 -16.12 -1.09
CA LEU A 325 12.44 -17.09 -0.97
C LEU A 325 11.15 -16.59 -1.62
N THR A 326 10.83 -15.31 -1.49
CA THR A 326 9.68 -14.71 -2.19
C THR A 326 9.81 -14.92 -3.71
N GLY A 327 10.97 -14.59 -4.28
CA GLY A 327 11.20 -14.79 -5.71
C GLY A 327 11.18 -16.27 -6.13
N ALA A 328 11.78 -17.14 -5.34
CA ALA A 328 11.78 -18.58 -5.61
C ALA A 328 10.35 -19.16 -5.59
N PHE A 329 9.55 -18.81 -4.59
CA PHE A 329 8.16 -19.27 -4.49
C PHE A 329 7.28 -18.70 -5.60
N MET A 330 7.50 -17.46 -6.05
CA MET A 330 6.80 -16.89 -7.22
C MET A 330 7.04 -17.74 -8.48
N ILE A 331 8.26 -18.24 -8.69
CA ILE A 331 8.58 -19.11 -9.81
C ILE A 331 7.96 -20.50 -9.62
N VAL A 332 8.02 -21.05 -8.39
CA VAL A 332 7.43 -22.35 -8.07
C VAL A 332 5.93 -22.37 -8.30
N VAL A 333 5.21 -21.26 -8.04
CA VAL A 333 3.76 -21.14 -8.33
C VAL A 333 3.44 -21.47 -9.79
N VAL A 334 4.29 -21.03 -10.73
CA VAL A 334 4.08 -21.28 -12.17
C VAL A 334 4.26 -22.75 -12.55
N ALA A 335 5.12 -23.47 -11.83
CA ALA A 335 5.37 -24.90 -12.07
C ALA A 335 4.24 -25.82 -11.54
N ILE A 336 3.26 -25.26 -10.84
CA ILE A 336 2.19 -26.02 -10.19
C ILE A 336 0.97 -26.13 -11.09
N HIS A 337 0.39 -27.35 -11.13
CA HIS A 337 -0.73 -27.67 -11.99
C HIS A 337 -2.00 -28.09 -11.24
N THR A 338 -1.99 -28.13 -9.90
CA THR A 338 -3.16 -28.52 -9.10
C THR A 338 -3.69 -27.36 -8.26
N ARG A 339 -5.04 -27.23 -8.18
CA ARG A 339 -5.67 -26.18 -7.35
C ARG A 339 -5.32 -26.30 -5.86
N ALA A 340 -5.17 -27.53 -5.35
CA ALA A 340 -4.86 -27.77 -3.94
C ALA A 340 -3.47 -27.25 -3.56
N SER A 341 -2.47 -27.45 -4.43
CA SER A 341 -1.10 -26.99 -4.18
C SER A 341 -0.94 -25.46 -4.31
N LEU A 342 -1.87 -24.76 -4.97
CA LEU A 342 -1.89 -23.28 -4.99
C LEU A 342 -2.05 -22.69 -3.59
N TRP A 343 -2.88 -23.29 -2.74
CA TRP A 343 -3.07 -22.80 -1.36
C TRP A 343 -1.76 -22.83 -0.55
N VAL A 344 -0.99 -23.91 -0.70
CA VAL A 344 0.30 -24.07 0.02
C VAL A 344 1.35 -23.12 -0.53
N THR A 345 1.50 -23.03 -1.84
CA THR A 345 2.52 -22.17 -2.46
C THR A 345 2.22 -20.70 -2.25
N LEU A 346 0.95 -20.31 -2.31
CA LEU A 346 0.53 -18.97 -2.02
C LEU A 346 0.78 -18.61 -0.54
N PHE A 347 0.55 -19.56 0.38
CA PHE A 347 0.89 -19.40 1.79
C PHE A 347 2.39 -19.12 1.98
N LEU A 348 3.26 -19.93 1.37
CA LEU A 348 4.70 -19.78 1.47
C LEU A 348 5.20 -18.47 0.84
N THR A 349 4.68 -18.13 -0.34
CA THR A 349 5.01 -16.86 -1.02
C THR A 349 4.62 -15.67 -0.15
N SER A 350 3.39 -15.68 0.38
CA SER A 350 2.85 -14.58 1.18
C SER A 350 3.54 -14.45 2.53
N ALA A 351 3.92 -15.56 3.16
CA ALA A 351 4.71 -15.54 4.40
C ALA A 351 6.11 -14.95 4.18
N ALA A 352 6.78 -15.31 3.08
CA ALA A 352 8.09 -14.79 2.74
C ALA A 352 8.05 -13.29 2.45
N LEU A 353 7.08 -12.82 1.65
CA LEU A 353 6.93 -11.40 1.33
C LEU A 353 6.51 -10.55 2.54
N ALA A 354 5.74 -11.10 3.47
CA ALA A 354 5.34 -10.42 4.69
C ALA A 354 6.53 -10.05 5.58
N ILE A 355 7.58 -10.88 5.57
CA ILE A 355 8.84 -10.62 6.27
C ILE A 355 9.70 -9.62 5.46
N CYS A 356 9.68 -9.71 4.13
CA CYS A 356 10.50 -8.91 3.24
C CYS A 356 10.19 -7.40 3.33
N LEU A 357 8.90 -7.02 3.31
CA LEU A 357 8.49 -5.61 3.31
C LEU A 357 9.01 -4.81 4.52
N PRO A 358 8.77 -5.22 5.78
CA PRO A 358 9.29 -4.50 6.93
C PRO A 358 10.81 -4.60 7.05
N ALA A 359 11.43 -5.69 6.60
CA ALA A 359 12.88 -5.86 6.62
C ALA A 359 13.57 -4.86 5.67
N CYS A 360 13.02 -4.62 4.47
CA CYS A 360 13.50 -3.61 3.52
C CYS A 360 13.45 -2.19 4.11
N ALA A 361 12.32 -1.82 4.73
CA ALA A 361 12.15 -0.54 5.37
C ALA A 361 13.14 -0.36 6.55
N THR A 362 13.30 -1.38 7.38
CA THR A 362 14.25 -1.37 8.51
C THR A 362 15.70 -1.28 8.04
N LEU A 363 16.07 -1.97 6.96
CA LEU A 363 17.42 -1.91 6.39
C LEU A 363 17.77 -0.48 5.95
N LEU A 364 16.83 0.21 5.33
CA LEU A 364 16.99 1.60 4.90
C LEU A 364 17.05 2.57 6.09
N SER A 365 16.17 2.37 7.07
CA SER A 365 16.12 3.16 8.31
C SER A 365 17.44 3.07 9.10
N LYS A 366 18.00 1.87 9.28
CA LYS A 366 19.30 1.66 9.95
C LYS A 366 20.49 2.25 9.21
N ALA A 367 20.41 2.41 7.89
CA ALA A 367 21.46 3.04 7.09
C ALA A 367 21.44 4.58 7.14
N THR A 368 20.51 5.19 7.89
CA THR A 368 20.20 6.61 7.87
C THR A 368 20.35 7.21 9.27
N SER A 369 20.78 8.49 9.34
CA SER A 369 20.82 9.24 10.61
C SER A 369 19.40 9.62 11.07
N GLU A 370 19.22 9.84 12.36
CA GLU A 370 17.93 10.26 12.94
C GLU A 370 17.37 11.56 12.28
N ALA A 371 18.26 12.51 11.99
CA ALA A 371 17.91 13.78 11.35
C ALA A 371 17.34 13.63 9.93
N GLU A 372 17.74 12.57 9.20
CA GLU A 372 17.30 12.32 7.82
C GLU A 372 16.22 11.26 7.71
N GLN A 373 15.88 10.57 8.81
CA GLN A 373 15.02 9.39 8.80
C GLN A 373 13.63 9.68 8.21
N GLY A 374 13.01 10.81 8.56
CA GLY A 374 11.71 11.20 8.01
C GLY A 374 11.73 11.36 6.49
N ARG A 375 12.75 12.04 5.96
CA ARG A 375 12.94 12.24 4.51
C ARG A 375 13.18 10.92 3.78
N VAL A 376 14.03 10.06 4.36
CA VAL A 376 14.39 8.78 3.75
C VAL A 376 13.22 7.81 3.73
N MET A 377 12.42 7.76 4.81
CA MET A 377 11.22 6.93 4.86
C MET A 377 10.11 7.46 3.94
N GLY A 378 9.97 8.79 3.81
CA GLY A 378 9.08 9.41 2.82
C GLY A 378 9.45 9.04 1.37
N ASN A 379 10.73 9.09 1.05
CA ASN A 379 11.25 8.67 -0.26
C ASN A 379 11.00 7.16 -0.51
N ASN A 380 11.20 6.33 0.52
CA ASN A 380 10.92 4.89 0.43
C ASN A 380 9.44 4.62 0.15
N GLN A 381 8.52 5.35 0.80
CA GLN A 381 7.09 5.24 0.55
C GLN A 381 6.72 5.67 -0.88
N ALA A 382 7.31 6.75 -1.38
CA ALA A 382 7.10 7.19 -2.75
C ALA A 382 7.61 6.16 -3.77
N LEU A 383 8.76 5.53 -3.52
CA LEU A 383 9.27 4.43 -4.35
C LEU A 383 8.35 3.21 -4.31
N GLN A 384 7.77 2.89 -3.15
CA GLN A 384 6.80 1.82 -3.01
C GLN A 384 5.57 2.05 -3.89
N VAL A 385 4.93 3.22 -3.81
CA VAL A 385 3.75 3.55 -4.62
C VAL A 385 4.09 3.65 -6.11
N GLY A 386 5.29 4.17 -6.44
CA GLY A 386 5.79 4.21 -7.82
C GLY A 386 6.03 2.81 -8.40
N ALA A 387 6.61 1.89 -7.62
CA ALA A 387 6.77 0.49 -8.01
C ALA A 387 5.41 -0.19 -8.17
N GLU A 388 4.49 0.12 -7.30
CA GLU A 388 3.12 -0.36 -7.34
C GLU A 388 2.41 0.07 -8.63
N ALA A 389 2.48 1.34 -9.01
CA ALA A 389 1.94 1.83 -10.28
C ALA A 389 2.58 1.14 -11.49
N LEU A 390 3.91 1.10 -11.52
CA LEU A 390 4.66 0.50 -12.63
C LEU A 390 4.42 -1.00 -12.78
N SER A 391 4.17 -1.70 -11.67
CA SER A 391 3.96 -3.16 -11.67
C SER A 391 2.74 -3.59 -12.50
N GLY A 392 1.68 -2.79 -12.53
CA GLY A 392 0.49 -3.05 -13.37
C GLY A 392 0.85 -2.99 -14.85
N LEU A 393 1.54 -1.93 -15.26
CA LEU A 393 1.95 -1.73 -16.66
C LEU A 393 2.95 -2.80 -17.11
N VAL A 394 4.02 -3.02 -16.36
CA VAL A 394 5.05 -4.03 -16.67
C VAL A 394 4.44 -5.42 -16.68
N GLY A 395 3.58 -5.73 -15.71
CA GLY A 395 2.86 -7.00 -15.62
C GLY A 395 1.96 -7.24 -16.82
N GLY A 396 1.16 -6.27 -17.21
CA GLY A 396 0.27 -6.36 -18.37
C GLY A 396 1.03 -6.53 -19.71
N LEU A 397 2.12 -5.77 -19.88
CA LEU A 397 2.97 -5.88 -21.08
C LEU A 397 3.67 -7.26 -21.16
N ALA A 398 4.18 -7.77 -20.04
CA ALA A 398 4.81 -9.09 -20.00
C ALA A 398 3.76 -10.21 -20.19
N ALA A 399 2.58 -10.11 -19.57
CA ALA A 399 1.50 -11.08 -19.72
C ALA A 399 0.94 -11.13 -21.15
N ALA A 400 1.13 -10.08 -21.96
CA ALA A 400 0.73 -10.08 -23.36
C ALA A 400 1.53 -11.06 -24.23
N LEU A 401 2.72 -11.45 -23.79
CA LEU A 401 3.52 -12.50 -24.45
C LEU A 401 3.03 -13.89 -24.02
N PHE A 402 3.00 -14.14 -22.72
CA PHE A 402 2.34 -15.28 -22.07
C PHE A 402 2.11 -14.95 -20.59
N VAL A 403 1.01 -15.43 -20.03
CA VAL A 403 0.47 -14.95 -18.74
C VAL A 403 1.36 -15.31 -17.54
N GLU A 404 2.17 -16.37 -17.65
CA GLU A 404 3.15 -16.78 -16.64
C GLU A 404 4.40 -15.90 -16.59
N LEU A 405 4.76 -15.24 -17.71
CA LEU A 405 6.01 -14.48 -17.84
C LEU A 405 6.22 -13.44 -16.75
N PRO A 406 5.21 -12.62 -16.37
CA PRO A 406 5.39 -11.66 -15.30
C PRO A 406 5.82 -12.29 -13.98
N LEU A 407 5.24 -13.43 -13.58
CA LEU A 407 5.56 -14.11 -12.33
C LEU A 407 7.02 -14.61 -12.33
N ILE A 408 7.48 -15.14 -13.46
CA ILE A 408 8.87 -15.58 -13.64
C ILE A 408 9.83 -14.39 -13.57
N LEU A 409 9.56 -13.32 -14.34
CA LEU A 409 10.42 -12.12 -14.36
C LEU A 409 10.49 -11.43 -13.00
N LEU A 410 9.36 -11.29 -12.30
CA LEU A 410 9.30 -10.68 -10.97
C LEU A 410 10.00 -11.55 -9.93
N GLY A 411 9.85 -12.89 -10.03
CA GLY A 411 10.58 -13.83 -9.19
C GLY A 411 12.09 -13.73 -9.38
N LEU A 412 12.57 -13.72 -10.65
CA LEU A 412 13.98 -13.51 -10.98
C LEU A 412 14.48 -12.13 -10.52
N LEU A 413 13.68 -11.08 -10.66
CA LEU A 413 14.01 -9.74 -10.19
C LEU A 413 14.23 -9.72 -8.68
N ALA A 414 13.35 -10.35 -7.90
CA ALA A 414 13.49 -10.44 -6.44
C ALA A 414 14.75 -11.24 -6.04
N MET A 415 15.01 -12.37 -6.69
CA MET A 415 16.19 -13.20 -6.44
C MET A 415 17.49 -12.47 -6.80
N THR A 416 17.54 -11.82 -7.95
CA THR A 416 18.72 -11.04 -8.37
C THR A 416 18.99 -9.86 -7.45
N ALA A 417 17.95 -9.13 -7.03
CA ALA A 417 18.08 -8.05 -6.06
C ALA A 417 18.58 -8.57 -4.70
N ALA A 418 18.11 -9.74 -4.23
CA ALA A 418 18.62 -10.39 -3.03
C ALA A 418 20.11 -10.76 -3.13
N LEU A 419 20.54 -11.30 -4.28
CA LEU A 419 21.94 -11.63 -4.54
C LEU A 419 22.81 -10.36 -4.60
N LEU A 420 22.33 -9.28 -5.23
CA LEU A 420 23.03 -8.00 -5.26
C LEU A 420 23.16 -7.40 -3.84
N LEU A 421 22.18 -7.61 -2.98
CA LEU A 421 22.30 -7.25 -1.55
C LEU A 421 23.41 -8.03 -0.87
N LYS A 422 23.59 -9.33 -1.20
CA LYS A 422 24.65 -10.17 -0.64
C LYS A 422 26.05 -9.69 -1.02
N PHE A 423 26.26 -9.35 -2.30
CA PHE A 423 27.59 -9.06 -2.83
C PHE A 423 27.91 -7.56 -2.90
N GLY A 424 26.91 -6.68 -2.97
CA GLY A 424 27.08 -5.25 -3.29
C GLY A 424 27.25 -4.31 -2.11
N ILE A 425 26.98 -4.74 -0.87
CA ILE A 425 27.11 -3.91 0.33
C ILE A 425 28.25 -4.49 1.16
N SER A 426 29.38 -3.77 1.22
CA SER A 426 30.51 -4.10 2.08
C SER A 426 30.06 -4.22 3.54
N ARG A 427 30.62 -5.19 4.28
CA ARG A 427 30.41 -5.42 5.72
C ARG A 427 30.97 -4.23 6.54
N HIS A 428 30.30 -3.10 6.52
CA HIS A 428 30.62 -2.00 7.40
C HIS A 428 29.62 -2.01 8.57
N ASN A 429 30.11 -2.42 9.74
CA ASN A 429 29.37 -2.56 11.01
C ASN A 429 28.08 -3.37 10.93
N ASP A 430 28.21 -4.68 10.93
CA ASP A 430 27.11 -5.58 11.32
C ASP A 430 26.84 -5.41 12.81
N ASP A 431 25.67 -4.87 13.15
CA ASP A 431 25.10 -4.91 14.48
C ASP A 431 25.04 -6.39 14.94
N ARG A 432 25.88 -6.77 15.89
CA ARG A 432 25.75 -8.05 16.59
C ARG A 432 24.40 -8.01 17.34
N PRO A 433 23.56 -9.03 17.23
CA PRO A 433 22.38 -9.13 18.09
C PRO A 433 22.90 -9.17 19.54
N GLY A 434 22.59 -8.15 20.35
CA GLY A 434 22.89 -8.12 21.77
C GLY A 434 23.87 -7.06 22.29
N ALA A 435 24.49 -6.23 21.43
CA ALA A 435 25.49 -5.24 21.91
C ALA A 435 24.89 -4.00 22.63
N SER A 436 23.58 -3.86 22.72
CA SER A 436 22.91 -2.71 23.35
C SER A 436 22.46 -2.96 24.81
N LEU A 437 22.76 -4.11 25.40
CA LEU A 437 22.36 -4.43 26.79
C LEU A 437 23.53 -4.48 27.79
N GLU A 438 24.79 -4.23 27.37
CA GLU A 438 25.95 -4.27 28.27
C GLU A 438 26.58 -2.89 28.57
N SER A 439 25.96 -1.80 28.19
CA SER A 439 26.45 -0.45 28.54
C SER A 439 25.33 0.44 29.08
N GLN A 440 24.73 0.04 30.19
CA GLN A 440 24.09 0.94 31.17
C GLN A 440 24.29 0.41 32.57
#